data_c6ad00d27dae37603b253d71660a869a
#
_entry.id   c6ad00d27dae37603b253d71660a869a
#
_cell.length_a   1.000
_cell.length_b   1.000
_cell.length_c   1.000
_cell.angle_alpha   90.00
_cell.angle_beta   90.00
_cell.angle_gamma   90.00
#
_symmetry.space_group_name_H-M   'P 1'
#
loop_
_entity.id
_entity.type
_entity.pdbx_description
1 polymer ?
#
loop_
_entity_poly.entity_id
_entity_poly.type
_entity_poly.pdbx_seq_one_letter_code
_entity_poly.pdbx_strand_id
1 'polypeptide(L)'
;MKLQLLLTSVLFLFVQIIPSQAQETLDVAKITCKQYFFDEITFSQYIVVWLSGYYNGKRNNTIVDPDATKKAEEKINQYCQGHRDTTVMDAAKIVLGFDK
;
A
#
# COMPACT_ATOMS: atom_id res chain seq x y z
N MET A 1 17.61 -27.19 -47.54
CA MET A 1 18.58 -26.45 -46.74
C MET A 1 18.24 -24.99 -46.51
N LYS A 2 17.57 -24.31 -47.44
CA LYS A 2 17.16 -22.90 -47.22
C LYS A 2 15.95 -22.71 -46.31
N LEU A 3 15.15 -23.75 -46.07
CA LEU A 3 13.97 -23.71 -45.21
C LEU A 3 14.30 -23.79 -43.71
N GLN A 4 15.42 -24.39 -43.33
CA GLN A 4 15.82 -24.47 -41.92
C GLN A 4 16.39 -23.16 -41.34
N LEU A 5 16.94 -22.29 -42.20
CA LEU A 5 17.46 -21.00 -41.80
C LEU A 5 16.34 -19.95 -41.56
N LEU A 6 15.19 -20.16 -42.22
CA LEU A 6 14.01 -19.27 -42.03
C LEU A 6 13.23 -19.57 -40.74
N LEU A 7 13.25 -20.85 -40.29
CA LEU A 7 12.57 -21.27 -39.06
C LEU A 7 13.31 -20.80 -37.79
N THR A 8 14.61 -20.65 -37.85
CA THR A 8 15.41 -20.14 -36.72
C THR A 8 15.27 -18.64 -36.52
N SER A 9 14.96 -17.87 -37.56
CA SER A 9 14.76 -16.42 -37.45
C SER A 9 13.41 -16.04 -36.81
N VAL A 10 12.39 -16.87 -36.96
CA VAL A 10 11.05 -16.61 -36.42
C VAL A 10 10.97 -16.89 -34.93
N LEU A 11 11.81 -17.79 -34.40
CA LEU A 11 11.79 -18.13 -32.97
C LEU A 11 12.39 -17.02 -32.08
N PHE A 12 13.22 -16.14 -32.64
CA PHE A 12 13.84 -15.05 -31.88
C PHE A 12 12.94 -13.84 -31.66
N LEU A 13 11.84 -13.72 -32.39
CA LEU A 13 10.93 -12.58 -32.33
C LEU A 13 9.88 -12.67 -31.19
N PHE A 14 9.75 -13.85 -30.57
CA PHE A 14 8.74 -14.06 -29.51
C PHE A 14 9.23 -13.83 -28.08
N VAL A 15 10.51 -13.51 -27.87
CA VAL A 15 11.13 -13.46 -26.53
C VAL A 15 11.08 -12.05 -25.92
N GLN A 16 10.46 -11.05 -26.57
CA GLN A 16 10.67 -9.66 -26.17
C GLN A 16 9.44 -8.91 -25.65
N ILE A 17 8.38 -9.61 -25.29
CA ILE A 17 7.22 -8.92 -24.71
C ILE A 17 7.01 -9.41 -23.28
N ILE A 18 7.96 -9.06 -22.39
CA ILE A 18 7.68 -9.05 -20.96
C ILE A 18 7.32 -7.61 -20.61
N PRO A 19 6.05 -7.30 -20.28
CA PRO A 19 5.72 -5.96 -19.79
C PRO A 19 6.53 -5.71 -18.52
N SER A 20 7.37 -4.69 -18.53
CA SER A 20 8.01 -4.22 -17.31
C SER A 20 6.90 -3.72 -16.40
N GLN A 21 6.64 -4.43 -15.30
CA GLN A 21 5.74 -3.95 -14.27
C GLN A 21 6.41 -2.74 -13.60
N ALA A 22 5.92 -1.55 -13.92
CA ALA A 22 6.28 -0.37 -13.17
C ALA A 22 5.85 -0.56 -11.72
N GLN A 23 6.77 -0.38 -10.77
CA GLN A 23 6.44 -0.36 -9.35
C GLN A 23 5.49 0.80 -9.08
N GLU A 24 4.31 0.48 -8.58
CA GLU A 24 3.33 1.49 -8.17
C GLU A 24 3.78 2.12 -6.85
N THR A 25 3.87 3.44 -6.84
CA THR A 25 4.12 4.19 -5.63
C THR A 25 2.81 4.72 -5.06
N LEU A 26 2.66 4.67 -3.75
CA LEU A 26 1.49 5.19 -3.05
C LEU A 26 1.89 6.39 -2.18
N ASP A 27 1.18 7.49 -2.36
CA ASP A 27 1.28 8.61 -1.43
C ASP A 27 0.23 8.45 -0.33
N VAL A 28 0.66 8.06 0.86
CA VAL A 28 -0.23 7.75 1.99
C VAL A 28 -1.07 8.96 2.39
N ALA A 29 -0.56 10.17 2.21
CA ALA A 29 -1.29 11.40 2.52
C ALA A 29 -2.53 11.62 1.63
N LYS A 30 -2.58 10.96 0.47
CA LYS A 30 -3.66 11.09 -0.51
C LYS A 30 -4.64 9.92 -0.50
N ILE A 31 -4.37 8.88 0.26
CA ILE A 31 -5.24 7.71 0.34
C ILE A 31 -6.44 8.03 1.20
N THR A 32 -7.64 7.92 0.64
CA THR A 32 -8.90 8.06 1.40
C THR A 32 -9.25 6.79 2.15
N CYS A 33 -10.08 6.91 3.17
CA CYS A 33 -10.68 5.76 3.86
C CYS A 33 -11.41 4.83 2.90
N LYS A 34 -12.08 5.39 1.88
CA LYS A 34 -12.73 4.60 0.84
C LYS A 34 -11.73 3.72 0.10
N GLN A 35 -10.63 4.29 -0.39
CA GLN A 35 -9.60 3.55 -1.09
C GLN A 35 -8.92 2.51 -0.20
N TYR A 36 -8.62 2.88 1.02
CA TYR A 36 -7.95 2.01 1.99
C TYR A 36 -8.81 0.80 2.40
N PHE A 37 -10.08 1.02 2.70
CA PHE A 37 -10.94 0.00 3.29
C PHE A 37 -11.83 -0.71 2.27
N PHE A 38 -12.39 0.01 1.29
CA PHE A 38 -13.39 -0.53 0.37
C PHE A 38 -12.83 -0.91 -1.00
N ASP A 39 -11.86 -0.18 -1.50
CA ASP A 39 -11.33 -0.38 -2.86
C ASP A 39 -10.15 -1.37 -2.89
N GLU A 40 -9.92 -2.09 -1.80
CA GLU A 40 -8.93 -3.18 -1.71
C GLU A 40 -7.54 -2.81 -2.21
N ILE A 41 -6.95 -1.80 -1.60
CA ILE A 41 -5.52 -1.52 -1.82
C ILE A 41 -4.74 -2.78 -1.45
N THR A 42 -3.97 -3.32 -2.41
CA THR A 42 -3.24 -4.59 -2.29
C THR A 42 -2.34 -4.68 -1.06
N PHE A 43 -1.93 -3.54 -0.50
CA PHE A 43 -0.99 -3.46 0.62
C PHE A 43 -1.54 -2.66 1.80
N SER A 44 -2.83 -2.77 2.10
CA SER A 44 -3.46 -2.01 3.19
C SER A 44 -2.79 -2.21 4.55
N GLN A 45 -2.29 -3.41 4.85
CA GLN A 45 -1.55 -3.70 6.08
C GLN A 45 -0.25 -2.90 6.19
N TYR A 46 0.47 -2.72 5.08
CA TYR A 46 1.69 -1.92 5.07
C TYR A 46 1.42 -0.45 5.35
N ILE A 47 0.25 0.04 4.96
CA ILE A 47 -0.17 1.42 5.25
C ILE A 47 -0.31 1.63 6.75
N VAL A 48 -0.91 0.71 7.47
CA VAL A 48 -1.03 0.79 8.94
C VAL A 48 0.33 0.74 9.62
N VAL A 49 1.21 -0.16 9.20
CA VAL A 49 2.58 -0.25 9.72
C VAL A 49 3.35 1.04 9.44
N TRP A 50 3.21 1.57 8.23
CA TRP A 50 3.84 2.84 7.84
C TRP A 50 3.32 3.99 8.71
N LEU A 51 2.00 4.11 8.90
CA LEU A 51 1.38 5.13 9.73
C LEU A 51 1.82 5.03 11.19
N SER A 52 1.88 3.83 11.72
CA SER A 52 2.38 3.59 13.08
C SER A 52 3.82 4.07 13.23
N GLY A 53 4.68 3.74 12.29
CA GLY A 53 6.07 4.20 12.28
C GLY A 53 6.20 5.69 12.11
N TYR A 54 5.40 6.28 11.24
CA TYR A 54 5.40 7.72 10.98
C TYR A 54 5.03 8.53 12.25
N TYR A 55 3.94 8.18 12.92
CA TYR A 55 3.50 8.90 14.10
C TYR A 55 4.32 8.59 15.34
N ASN A 56 4.73 7.34 15.53
CA ASN A 56 5.65 6.97 16.62
C ASN A 56 7.02 7.63 16.44
N GLY A 57 7.50 7.74 15.22
CA GLY A 57 8.74 8.44 14.90
C GLY A 57 8.70 9.91 15.28
N LYS A 58 7.57 10.58 15.09
CA LYS A 58 7.37 11.96 15.52
C LYS A 58 7.45 12.16 17.04
N ARG A 59 7.16 11.11 17.80
CA ARG A 59 7.25 11.09 19.26
C ARG A 59 8.60 10.53 19.76
N ASN A 60 9.52 10.27 18.86
CA ASN A 60 10.80 9.61 19.18
C ASN A 60 10.61 8.22 19.82
N ASN A 61 9.50 7.56 19.54
CA ASN A 61 9.24 6.21 19.98
C ASN A 61 9.74 5.22 18.92
N THR A 62 10.78 4.50 19.25
CA THR A 62 11.41 3.51 18.37
C THR A 62 10.98 2.07 18.67
N ILE A 63 10.09 1.89 19.63
CA ILE A 63 9.64 0.56 20.08
C ILE A 63 8.48 0.12 19.19
N VAL A 64 8.59 -1.09 18.65
CA VAL A 64 7.51 -1.75 17.92
C VAL A 64 6.73 -2.65 18.87
N ASP A 65 5.43 -2.39 18.98
CA ASP A 65 4.49 -3.22 19.72
C ASP A 65 3.49 -3.83 18.73
N PRO A 66 3.62 -5.13 18.40
CA PRO A 66 2.72 -5.77 17.41
C PRO A 66 1.25 -5.76 17.83
N ASP A 67 0.96 -5.93 19.12
CA ASP A 67 -0.43 -5.90 19.62
C ASP A 67 -1.05 -4.50 19.50
N ALA A 68 -0.28 -3.47 19.83
CA ALA A 68 -0.71 -2.09 19.66
C ALA A 68 -0.95 -1.75 18.19
N THR A 69 -0.10 -2.24 17.29
CA THR A 69 -0.25 -2.05 15.83
C THR A 69 -1.54 -2.71 15.32
N LYS A 70 -1.84 -3.92 15.78
CA LYS A 70 -3.08 -4.62 15.43
C LYS A 70 -4.32 -3.87 15.93
N LYS A 71 -4.29 -3.37 17.15
CA LYS A 71 -5.39 -2.55 17.71
C LYS A 71 -5.56 -1.25 16.94
N ALA A 72 -4.46 -0.63 16.51
CA ALA A 72 -4.49 0.56 15.66
C ALA A 72 -5.17 0.26 14.33
N GLU A 73 -4.85 -0.85 13.69
CA GLU A 73 -5.50 -1.29 12.45
C GLU A 73 -7.02 -1.44 12.63
N GLU A 74 -7.45 -2.11 13.70
CA GLU A 74 -8.88 -2.30 14.01
C GLU A 74 -9.60 -0.95 14.18
N LYS A 75 -8.99 -0.01 14.89
CA LYS A 75 -9.57 1.33 15.10
C LYS A 75 -9.65 2.14 13.80
N ILE A 76 -8.62 2.11 12.98
CA ILE A 76 -8.60 2.79 11.69
C ILE A 76 -9.66 2.20 10.77
N ASN A 77 -9.77 0.88 10.70
CA ASN A 77 -10.76 0.19 9.89
C ASN A 77 -12.19 0.55 10.33
N GLN A 78 -12.45 0.55 11.62
CA GLN A 78 -13.76 0.91 12.17
C GLN A 78 -14.12 2.37 11.84
N TYR A 79 -13.18 3.28 11.99
CA TYR A 79 -13.39 4.70 11.67
C TYR A 79 -13.65 4.90 10.18
N CYS A 80 -12.84 4.28 9.34
CA CYS A 80 -12.93 4.40 7.88
C CYS A 80 -14.26 3.89 7.31
N GLN A 81 -14.91 2.92 7.95
CA GLN A 81 -16.21 2.42 7.52
C GLN A 81 -17.28 3.52 7.52
N GLY A 82 -17.23 4.45 8.45
CA GLY A 82 -18.16 5.56 8.57
C GLY A 82 -17.67 6.89 8.01
N HIS A 83 -16.44 6.96 7.51
CA HIS A 83 -15.79 8.21 7.11
C HIS A 83 -15.02 8.05 5.79
N ARG A 84 -15.73 7.71 4.72
CA ARG A 84 -15.13 7.34 3.43
C ARG A 84 -14.29 8.43 2.78
N ASP A 85 -14.66 9.69 2.96
CA ASP A 85 -14.00 10.84 2.34
C ASP A 85 -12.81 11.35 3.15
N THR A 86 -12.64 10.88 4.38
CA THR A 86 -11.48 11.22 5.22
C THR A 86 -10.25 10.49 4.71
N THR A 87 -9.08 11.14 4.76
CA THR A 87 -7.83 10.44 4.45
C THR A 87 -7.49 9.43 5.55
N VAL A 88 -6.83 8.34 5.17
CA VAL A 88 -6.40 7.33 6.14
C VAL A 88 -5.40 7.92 7.16
N MET A 89 -4.59 8.90 6.75
CA MET A 89 -3.69 9.61 7.68
C MET A 89 -4.47 10.40 8.73
N ASP A 90 -5.50 11.14 8.32
CA ASP A 90 -6.35 11.88 9.25
C ASP A 90 -7.13 10.93 10.16
N ALA A 91 -7.63 9.83 9.63
CA ALA A 91 -8.28 8.79 10.43
C ALA A 91 -7.33 8.25 11.51
N ALA A 92 -6.12 7.87 11.13
CA ALA A 92 -5.10 7.38 12.07
C ALA A 92 -4.77 8.43 13.14
N LYS A 93 -4.62 9.69 12.73
CA LYS A 93 -4.36 10.80 13.62
C LYS A 93 -5.44 10.97 14.68
N ILE A 94 -6.70 10.88 14.26
CA ILE A 94 -7.88 11.02 15.15
C ILE A 94 -7.97 9.83 16.10
N VAL A 95 -7.97 8.59 15.58
CA VAL A 95 -8.24 7.40 16.41
C VAL A 95 -7.08 7.00 17.29
N LEU A 96 -5.86 7.38 16.94
CA LEU A 96 -4.66 7.08 17.71
C LEU A 96 -4.24 8.23 18.64
N GLY A 97 -4.99 9.35 18.63
CA GLY A 97 -4.74 10.46 19.52
C GLY A 97 -3.54 11.32 19.16
N PHE A 98 -3.17 11.36 17.89
CA PHE A 98 -2.05 12.19 17.40
C PHE A 98 -2.46 13.59 16.96
N ASP A 99 -3.74 13.91 17.04
CA ASP A 99 -4.32 15.21 16.69
C ASP A 99 -4.26 16.25 17.82
N LYS A 100 -3.71 15.86 18.95
CA LYS A 100 -3.57 16.73 20.15
C LYS A 100 -2.16 17.25 20.32
#